data_7b164e843d7aad6a01cfe1764307d0cc
#
_entry.id   7b164e843d7aad6a01cfe1764307d0cc
#
_cell.length_a   1.000
_cell.length_b   1.000
_cell.length_c   1.000
_cell.angle_alpha   90.00
_cell.angle_beta   90.00
_cell.angle_gamma   90.00
#
_symmetry.space_group_name_H-M   'P 1'
#
loop_
_entity.id
_entity.type
_entity.pdbx_description
1 polymer ?
#
loop_
_entity_poly.entity_id
_entity_poly.type
_entity_poly.pdbx_seq_one_letter_code
_entity_poly.pdbx_strand_id
1 'polypeptide(L)'
;MSSGDNLAGPRGRLPARRSHLNERFTSKTAHMKINAILPEKGRDLRLDLFRGIANWAIFLDHIPDNVVNWITTRNYGFSDAADLFVFISGYTASFVYARMMLERGFIVGATRLTKRVWQLYVAHIILFVIYIASISYLALRFGDSEIINEFNVAGLVDQATETLRQGLMLKFKPVNLDVLPLYIVLMGFFPPVLWIMLRQPDLTMLASILLWLIARYFGWNFQAYPAGTWYFNPYAWQVLFVFGSWCALGGAKRARWLIDSPITVYLCIAYLVFAMVMTMAGKFPDFGNMFPHWLYATFNPNDKTNLAPYRFLHFVTIVILVIRFLPKDWSGLEWKGFDPLIVCGQQSLAVFCVGVFLSFVGHFELMLSSGSLFAQLFVSVTGIAIMTIVAYYISWSKRQDKPAKAPTPKPA
;
A
#
# COMPACT_ATOMS: atom_id res chain seq x y z
N MET A 1 -26.57 -55.09 64.36
CA MET A 1 -25.26 -55.72 64.52
C MET A 1 -24.56 -55.59 63.21
N SER A 2 -23.56 -54.82 63.29
CA SER A 2 -22.16 -54.89 62.80
C SER A 2 -21.99 -54.44 61.37
N SER A 3 -21.47 -53.27 61.17
CA SER A 3 -20.08 -52.80 61.06
C SER A 3 -19.43 -53.32 59.77
N GLY A 4 -19.00 -52.50 58.97
CA GLY A 4 -17.86 -51.57 58.81
C GLY A 4 -17.28 -51.83 57.42
N ASP A 5 -16.67 -51.22 56.81
CA ASP A 5 -15.49 -50.44 56.77
C ASP A 5 -15.23 -49.83 55.39
N ASN A 6 -14.92 -48.59 55.41
CA ASN A 6 -14.35 -47.82 54.29
C ASN A 6 -12.95 -48.27 53.95
N LEU A 7 -12.62 -48.38 52.70
CA LEU A 7 -11.25 -48.22 52.21
C LEU A 7 -11.24 -47.40 50.93
N ALA A 8 -11.06 -46.09 51.13
CA ALA A 8 -10.71 -45.16 50.02
C ALA A 8 -9.19 -45.14 49.83
N GLY A 9 -8.69 -45.63 48.68
CA GLY A 9 -7.30 -45.52 48.26
C GLY A 9 -7.02 -44.16 47.65
N PRO A 10 -5.80 -43.59 47.74
CA PRO A 10 -5.51 -42.25 47.32
C PRO A 10 -5.36 -42.17 45.77
N ARG A 11 -6.17 -41.28 45.17
CA ARG A 11 -6.01 -40.91 43.75
C ARG A 11 -4.69 -40.10 43.58
N GLY A 12 -3.70 -40.72 43.00
CA GLY A 12 -2.45 -40.08 42.59
C GLY A 12 -2.69 -38.91 41.61
N ARG A 13 -2.33 -37.71 42.03
CA ARG A 13 -2.23 -36.53 41.14
C ARG A 13 -1.05 -36.71 40.23
N LEU A 14 -1.28 -36.81 38.91
CA LEU A 14 -0.23 -36.73 37.92
C LEU A 14 0.35 -35.29 37.95
N PRO A 15 1.70 -35.12 37.95
CA PRO A 15 2.32 -33.80 38.00
C PRO A 15 2.11 -33.05 36.71
N ALA A 16 1.76 -31.76 36.84
CA ALA A 16 1.58 -30.81 35.77
C ALA A 16 2.88 -30.59 34.98
N ARG A 17 3.10 -31.35 33.89
CA ARG A 17 4.26 -31.25 32.98
C ARG A 17 4.11 -30.10 31.96
N ARG A 18 3.10 -29.23 32.11
CA ARG A 18 2.84 -28.11 31.17
C ARG A 18 3.41 -26.75 31.58
N SER A 19 3.87 -26.56 32.81
CA SER A 19 4.37 -25.26 33.28
C SER A 19 5.82 -24.97 32.89
N HIS A 20 6.70 -25.98 32.81
CA HIS A 20 8.13 -25.76 32.53
C HIS A 20 8.49 -25.50 31.08
N LEU A 21 7.62 -25.80 30.11
CA LEU A 21 7.85 -25.45 28.70
C LEU A 21 7.51 -23.98 28.40
N ASN A 22 6.50 -23.42 29.07
CA ASN A 22 6.16 -22.00 28.90
C ASN A 22 7.20 -21.07 29.56
N GLU A 23 7.78 -21.45 30.71
CA GLU A 23 8.79 -20.63 31.39
C GLU A 23 10.13 -20.59 30.64
N ARG A 24 10.52 -21.64 29.92
CA ARG A 24 11.73 -21.65 29.09
C ARG A 24 11.62 -20.79 27.82
N PHE A 25 10.42 -20.56 27.29
CA PHE A 25 10.20 -19.69 26.14
C PHE A 25 10.10 -18.21 26.52
N THR A 26 9.62 -17.89 27.72
CA THR A 26 9.53 -16.49 28.21
C THR A 26 10.86 -15.93 28.71
N SER A 27 11.80 -16.79 29.15
CA SER A 27 13.08 -16.37 29.70
C SER A 27 14.13 -15.95 28.65
N LYS A 28 14.03 -16.38 27.39
CA LYS A 28 15.02 -16.02 26.33
C LYS A 28 14.73 -14.72 25.59
N THR A 29 13.58 -14.09 25.77
CA THR A 29 13.25 -12.77 25.19
C THR A 29 13.56 -11.59 26.12
N ALA A 30 14.16 -11.82 27.29
CA ALA A 30 14.22 -10.88 28.41
C ALA A 30 15.24 -9.74 28.29
N HIS A 31 16.08 -9.64 27.25
CA HIS A 31 17.10 -8.56 27.18
C HIS A 31 17.28 -7.93 25.79
N MET A 32 16.22 -7.83 25.00
CA MET A 32 16.32 -7.13 23.72
C MET A 32 16.09 -5.64 23.92
N LYS A 33 17.15 -4.84 23.87
CA LYS A 33 17.03 -3.37 23.90
C LYS A 33 16.25 -2.90 22.67
N ILE A 34 15.03 -2.41 22.89
CA ILE A 34 14.13 -1.90 21.85
C ILE A 34 14.24 -0.38 21.88
N ASN A 35 14.65 0.23 20.77
CA ASN A 35 14.71 1.68 20.62
C ASN A 35 13.51 2.26 19.87
N ALA A 36 12.68 1.41 19.25
CA ALA A 36 11.46 1.82 18.60
C ALA A 36 10.37 2.19 19.61
N ILE A 37 9.60 3.22 19.29
CA ILE A 37 8.42 3.64 20.06
C ILE A 37 7.20 3.00 19.40
N LEU A 38 6.58 2.03 20.07
CA LEU A 38 5.39 1.38 19.55
C LEU A 38 4.20 2.35 19.55
N PRO A 39 3.38 2.34 18.50
CA PRO A 39 2.17 3.12 18.45
C PRO A 39 1.14 2.62 19.49
N GLU A 40 0.31 3.51 19.98
CA GLU A 40 -0.81 3.20 20.88
C GLU A 40 -1.78 2.21 20.25
N LYS A 41 -2.48 1.44 21.12
CA LYS A 41 -3.54 0.54 20.65
C LYS A 41 -4.72 1.38 20.16
N GLY A 42 -5.21 1.06 18.97
CA GLY A 42 -6.36 1.74 18.37
C GLY A 42 -6.23 1.82 16.85
N ARG A 43 -7.31 2.14 16.19
CA ARG A 43 -7.35 2.33 14.75
C ARG A 43 -7.14 3.80 14.45
N ASP A 44 -6.25 4.14 13.55
CA ASP A 44 -6.06 5.51 13.06
C ASP A 44 -6.91 5.70 11.79
N LEU A 45 -8.06 6.37 11.92
CA LEU A 45 -9.01 6.59 10.83
C LEU A 45 -8.42 7.44 9.68
N ARG A 46 -7.39 8.28 9.97
CA ARG A 46 -6.70 9.03 8.92
C ARG A 46 -6.06 8.11 7.88
N LEU A 47 -5.44 7.02 8.35
CA LEU A 47 -4.81 6.04 7.46
C LEU A 47 -5.84 5.32 6.58
N ASP A 48 -7.02 5.05 7.12
CA ASP A 48 -8.11 4.46 6.35
C ASP A 48 -8.66 5.47 5.34
N LEU A 49 -8.87 6.73 5.75
CA LEU A 49 -9.30 7.81 4.87
C LEU A 49 -8.32 8.00 3.69
N PHE A 50 -7.03 8.15 3.99
CA PHE A 50 -6.01 8.34 2.96
C PHE A 50 -5.85 7.14 2.03
N ARG A 51 -6.04 5.91 2.53
CA ARG A 51 -6.09 4.74 1.66
C ARG A 51 -7.30 4.73 0.73
N GLY A 52 -8.45 5.15 1.22
CA GLY A 52 -9.65 5.29 0.41
C GLY A 52 -9.44 6.31 -0.71
N ILE A 53 -8.90 7.49 -0.37
CA ILE A 53 -8.50 8.51 -1.34
C ILE A 53 -7.52 7.95 -2.35
N ALA A 54 -6.49 7.24 -1.91
CA ALA A 54 -5.50 6.63 -2.81
C ALA A 54 -6.14 5.60 -3.75
N ASN A 55 -7.06 4.76 -3.28
CA ASN A 55 -7.75 3.79 -4.14
C ASN A 55 -8.61 4.46 -5.21
N TRP A 56 -9.37 5.50 -4.87
CA TRP A 56 -10.17 6.25 -5.83
C TRP A 56 -9.29 7.00 -6.83
N ALA A 57 -8.20 7.63 -6.36
CA ALA A 57 -7.25 8.32 -7.22
C ALA A 57 -6.53 7.34 -8.17
N ILE A 58 -6.08 6.18 -7.70
CA ILE A 58 -5.49 5.15 -8.54
C ILE A 58 -6.46 4.72 -9.64
N PHE A 59 -7.72 4.48 -9.31
CA PHE A 59 -8.74 4.13 -10.29
C PHE A 59 -8.88 5.21 -11.37
N LEU A 60 -9.03 6.48 -10.98
CA LEU A 60 -9.19 7.60 -11.93
C LEU A 60 -7.93 7.85 -12.75
N ASP A 61 -6.74 7.75 -12.15
CA ASP A 61 -5.45 8.00 -12.78
C ASP A 61 -5.06 6.93 -13.82
N HIS A 62 -5.68 5.74 -13.77
CA HIS A 62 -5.41 4.63 -14.69
C HIS A 62 -6.41 4.57 -15.86
N ILE A 63 -7.33 5.53 -15.95
CA ILE A 63 -8.19 5.72 -17.13
C ILE A 63 -7.57 6.85 -17.97
N PRO A 64 -6.94 6.55 -19.13
CA PRO A 64 -6.36 7.56 -20.00
C PRO A 64 -7.41 8.59 -20.44
N ASP A 65 -6.96 9.81 -20.68
CA ASP A 65 -7.75 10.94 -21.19
C ASP A 65 -9.04 11.26 -20.40
N ASN A 66 -9.09 10.83 -19.15
CA ASN A 66 -10.21 11.08 -18.26
C ASN A 66 -10.06 12.43 -17.56
N VAL A 67 -10.91 13.40 -17.90
CA VAL A 67 -10.89 14.74 -17.28
C VAL A 67 -11.11 14.69 -15.75
N VAL A 68 -11.83 13.69 -15.26
CA VAL A 68 -12.09 13.57 -13.80
C VAL A 68 -10.80 13.29 -13.01
N ASN A 69 -9.74 12.78 -13.65
CA ASN A 69 -8.45 12.59 -12.97
C ASN A 69 -7.83 13.92 -12.49
N TRP A 70 -8.27 15.08 -12.99
CA TRP A 70 -7.80 16.38 -12.53
C TRP A 70 -8.10 16.68 -11.05
N ILE A 71 -9.01 15.92 -10.42
CA ILE A 71 -9.22 16.03 -8.97
C ILE A 71 -8.14 15.32 -8.14
N THR A 72 -7.26 14.53 -8.77
CA THR A 72 -6.23 13.74 -8.08
C THR A 72 -4.93 14.52 -7.88
N THR A 73 -4.17 14.13 -6.86
CA THR A 73 -2.90 14.77 -6.52
C THR A 73 -1.82 14.65 -7.59
N ARG A 74 -1.91 13.65 -8.48
CA ARG A 74 -1.01 13.44 -9.63
C ARG A 74 -0.83 14.70 -10.48
N ASN A 75 -1.86 15.56 -10.54
CA ASN A 75 -1.88 16.73 -11.40
C ASN A 75 -1.28 17.98 -10.75
N TYR A 76 -1.00 17.97 -9.43
CA TYR A 76 -0.63 19.16 -8.67
C TYR A 76 0.72 19.05 -7.97
N GLY A 77 1.52 18.03 -8.29
CA GLY A 77 2.82 17.86 -7.69
C GLY A 77 3.57 16.64 -8.18
N PHE A 78 4.75 16.41 -7.63
CA PHE A 78 5.63 15.34 -8.10
C PHE A 78 5.23 13.93 -7.63
N SER A 79 4.53 13.80 -6.49
CA SER A 79 4.04 12.51 -5.95
C SER A 79 2.56 12.30 -6.24
N ASP A 80 2.13 11.04 -6.27
CA ASP A 80 0.76 10.64 -6.54
C ASP A 80 0.23 9.60 -5.54
N ALA A 81 -0.93 9.03 -5.83
CA ALA A 81 -1.58 8.05 -4.98
C ALA A 81 -0.73 6.78 -4.72
N ALA A 82 0.20 6.42 -5.62
CA ALA A 82 1.07 5.26 -5.42
C ALA A 82 2.08 5.51 -4.29
N ASP A 83 2.66 6.72 -4.19
CA ASP A 83 3.56 7.09 -3.08
C ASP A 83 2.84 6.97 -1.74
N LEU A 84 1.62 7.50 -1.68
CA LEU A 84 0.76 7.43 -0.49
C LEU A 84 0.43 5.98 -0.12
N PHE A 85 0.07 5.15 -1.12
CA PHE A 85 -0.28 3.76 -0.91
C PHE A 85 0.89 2.94 -0.36
N VAL A 86 2.10 3.11 -0.92
CA VAL A 86 3.32 2.40 -0.47
C VAL A 86 3.71 2.85 0.94
N PHE A 87 3.71 4.15 1.23
CA PHE A 87 4.00 4.70 2.56
C PHE A 87 3.05 4.16 3.62
N ILE A 88 1.73 4.27 3.41
CA ILE A 88 0.73 3.79 4.38
C ILE A 88 0.84 2.26 4.57
N SER A 89 1.24 1.53 3.53
CA SER A 89 1.45 0.08 3.62
C SER A 89 2.59 -0.26 4.58
N GLY A 90 3.71 0.44 4.49
CA GLY A 90 4.83 0.30 5.45
C GLY A 90 4.43 0.70 6.87
N TYR A 91 3.73 1.84 7.01
CA TYR A 91 3.25 2.33 8.29
C TYR A 91 2.38 1.30 9.00
N THR A 92 1.35 0.78 8.31
CA THR A 92 0.41 -0.17 8.91
C THR A 92 0.98 -1.57 9.09
N ALA A 93 1.87 -2.02 8.20
CA ALA A 93 2.58 -3.28 8.40
C ALA A 93 3.39 -3.23 9.70
N SER A 94 4.11 -2.14 9.96
CA SER A 94 4.83 -1.95 11.22
C SER A 94 3.90 -1.91 12.42
N PHE A 95 2.79 -1.20 12.33
CA PHE A 95 1.81 -1.12 13.40
C PHE A 95 1.30 -2.50 13.84
N VAL A 96 1.00 -3.36 12.85
CA VAL A 96 0.44 -4.71 13.11
C VAL A 96 1.50 -5.71 13.52
N TYR A 97 2.60 -5.80 12.76
CA TYR A 97 3.57 -6.89 12.90
C TYR A 97 4.66 -6.64 13.92
N ALA A 98 5.01 -5.37 14.21
CA ALA A 98 6.00 -5.03 15.24
C ALA A 98 5.59 -5.58 16.61
N ARG A 99 4.36 -5.31 17.02
CA ARG A 99 3.84 -5.81 18.30
C ARG A 99 3.80 -7.34 18.34
N MET A 100 3.39 -7.97 17.24
CA MET A 100 3.37 -9.44 17.16
C MET A 100 4.77 -10.05 17.28
N MET A 101 5.78 -9.44 16.63
CA MET A 101 7.18 -9.89 16.75
C MET A 101 7.71 -9.74 18.18
N LEU A 102 7.32 -8.68 18.88
CA LEU A 102 7.76 -8.45 20.25
C LEU A 102 7.05 -9.37 21.26
N GLU A 103 5.74 -9.55 21.13
CA GLU A 103 4.93 -10.34 22.08
C GLU A 103 5.07 -11.86 21.83
N ARG A 104 5.23 -12.30 20.57
CA ARG A 104 5.19 -13.71 20.18
C ARG A 104 6.47 -14.22 19.51
N GLY A 105 7.46 -13.34 19.32
CA GLY A 105 8.73 -13.66 18.71
C GLY A 105 8.76 -13.46 17.19
N PHE A 106 9.99 -13.39 16.65
CA PHE A 106 10.27 -13.12 15.24
C PHE A 106 9.57 -14.12 14.29
N ILE A 107 9.67 -15.42 14.58
CA ILE A 107 9.14 -16.48 13.71
C ILE A 107 7.62 -16.30 13.52
N VAL A 108 6.89 -16.05 14.60
CA VAL A 108 5.41 -15.87 14.52
C VAL A 108 5.05 -14.63 13.70
N GLY A 109 5.77 -13.51 13.91
CA GLY A 109 5.59 -12.30 13.13
C GLY A 109 5.91 -12.50 11.66
N ALA A 110 7.04 -13.15 11.35
CA ALA A 110 7.46 -13.47 9.99
C ALA A 110 6.45 -14.38 9.28
N THR A 111 5.98 -15.45 9.92
CA THR A 111 4.97 -16.37 9.36
C THR A 111 3.67 -15.62 9.01
N ARG A 112 3.24 -14.67 9.84
CA ARG A 112 2.05 -13.86 9.55
C ARG A 112 2.27 -12.92 8.37
N LEU A 113 3.47 -12.34 8.26
CA LEU A 113 3.87 -11.53 7.10
C LEU A 113 3.89 -12.38 5.82
N THR A 114 4.50 -13.57 5.84
CA THR A 114 4.50 -14.51 4.70
C THR A 114 3.08 -14.89 4.28
N LYS A 115 2.18 -15.15 5.24
CA LYS A 115 0.75 -15.37 4.92
C LYS A 115 0.14 -14.16 4.20
N ARG A 116 0.51 -12.95 4.56
CA ARG A 116 0.04 -11.73 3.89
C ARG A 116 0.61 -11.61 2.48
N VAL A 117 1.89 -11.91 2.30
CA VAL A 117 2.54 -11.98 0.96
C VAL A 117 1.82 -12.98 0.07
N TRP A 118 1.50 -14.17 0.59
CA TRP A 118 0.73 -15.16 -0.15
C TRP A 118 -0.66 -14.65 -0.58
N GLN A 119 -1.38 -13.98 0.32
CA GLN A 119 -2.68 -13.37 -0.01
C GLN A 119 -2.57 -12.33 -1.12
N LEU A 120 -1.51 -11.51 -1.11
CA LEU A 120 -1.25 -10.51 -2.15
C LEU A 120 -0.91 -11.19 -3.49
N TYR A 121 -0.08 -12.22 -3.45
CA TYR A 121 0.28 -13.00 -4.64
C TYR A 121 -0.94 -13.65 -5.28
N VAL A 122 -1.77 -14.34 -4.49
CA VAL A 122 -3.02 -14.95 -4.98
C VAL A 122 -3.95 -13.89 -5.58
N ALA A 123 -4.14 -12.75 -4.90
CA ALA A 123 -4.96 -11.65 -5.41
C ALA A 123 -4.42 -11.11 -6.75
N HIS A 124 -3.08 -10.96 -6.86
CA HIS A 124 -2.44 -10.53 -8.11
C HIS A 124 -2.66 -11.55 -9.23
N ILE A 125 -2.48 -12.85 -8.98
CA ILE A 125 -2.66 -13.88 -10.01
C ILE A 125 -4.12 -13.97 -10.47
N ILE A 126 -5.08 -13.88 -9.56
CA ILE A 126 -6.51 -13.85 -9.93
C ILE A 126 -6.81 -12.64 -10.82
N LEU A 127 -6.35 -11.46 -10.41
CA LEU A 127 -6.52 -10.23 -11.19
C LEU A 127 -5.84 -10.34 -12.56
N PHE A 128 -4.62 -10.86 -12.61
CA PHE A 128 -3.85 -11.10 -13.83
C PHE A 128 -4.61 -12.02 -14.80
N VAL A 129 -5.16 -13.15 -14.33
CA VAL A 129 -5.91 -14.10 -15.17
C VAL A 129 -7.19 -13.45 -15.69
N ILE A 130 -7.96 -12.76 -14.83
CA ILE A 130 -9.18 -12.07 -15.24
C ILE A 130 -8.87 -11.00 -16.30
N TYR A 131 -7.80 -10.23 -16.07
CA TYR A 131 -7.36 -9.15 -16.94
C TYR A 131 -7.02 -9.67 -18.35
N ILE A 132 -6.17 -10.71 -18.41
CA ILE A 132 -5.79 -11.36 -19.67
C ILE A 132 -6.99 -11.96 -20.38
N ALA A 133 -7.86 -12.69 -19.67
CA ALA A 133 -9.04 -13.28 -20.25
C ALA A 133 -9.97 -12.20 -20.85
N SER A 134 -10.13 -11.08 -20.16
CA SER A 134 -10.93 -9.95 -20.63
C SER A 134 -10.35 -9.31 -21.88
N ILE A 135 -9.04 -9.03 -21.90
CA ILE A 135 -8.37 -8.45 -23.08
C ILE A 135 -8.46 -9.41 -24.28
N SER A 136 -8.16 -10.70 -24.07
CA SER A 136 -8.24 -11.70 -25.13
C SER A 136 -9.66 -11.82 -25.72
N TYR A 137 -10.69 -11.82 -24.85
CA TYR A 137 -12.07 -11.83 -25.29
C TYR A 137 -12.43 -10.59 -26.12
N LEU A 138 -12.02 -9.40 -25.68
CA LEU A 138 -12.29 -8.14 -26.39
C LEU A 138 -11.56 -8.08 -27.73
N ALA A 139 -10.28 -8.44 -27.77
CA ALA A 139 -9.50 -8.49 -29.01
C ALA A 139 -10.12 -9.42 -30.04
N LEU A 140 -10.59 -10.61 -29.64
CA LEU A 140 -11.29 -11.54 -30.53
C LEU A 140 -12.65 -11.00 -30.98
N ARG A 141 -13.38 -10.34 -30.09
CA ARG A 141 -14.74 -9.85 -30.37
C ARG A 141 -14.76 -8.66 -31.32
N PHE A 142 -13.80 -7.77 -31.21
CA PHE A 142 -13.73 -6.53 -32.00
C PHE A 142 -12.77 -6.64 -33.20
N GLY A 143 -11.98 -7.73 -33.29
CA GLY A 143 -11.03 -7.94 -34.38
C GLY A 143 -9.89 -6.92 -34.41
N ASP A 144 -9.67 -6.22 -33.30
CA ASP A 144 -8.72 -5.12 -33.18
C ASP A 144 -7.44 -5.57 -32.47
N SER A 145 -6.35 -5.66 -33.23
CA SER A 145 -5.03 -6.00 -32.70
C SER A 145 -4.39 -4.85 -31.89
N GLU A 146 -4.86 -3.61 -32.03
CA GLU A 146 -4.32 -2.47 -31.28
C GLU A 146 -4.63 -2.61 -29.79
N ILE A 147 -5.78 -3.20 -29.42
CA ILE A 147 -6.13 -3.53 -28.03
C ILE A 147 -5.04 -4.37 -27.36
N ILE A 148 -4.47 -5.33 -28.07
CA ILE A 148 -3.41 -6.23 -27.58
C ILE A 148 -2.14 -5.44 -27.24
N ASN A 149 -1.80 -4.48 -28.09
CA ASN A 149 -0.61 -3.62 -27.91
C ASN A 149 -0.84 -2.58 -26.81
N GLU A 150 -2.01 -1.95 -26.78
CA GLU A 150 -2.40 -0.94 -25.80
C GLU A 150 -2.27 -1.46 -24.35
N PHE A 151 -2.72 -2.70 -24.12
CA PHE A 151 -2.64 -3.33 -22.80
C PHE A 151 -1.37 -4.15 -22.54
N ASN A 152 -0.37 -4.06 -23.45
CA ASN A 152 0.93 -4.74 -23.34
C ASN A 152 0.79 -6.27 -23.17
N VAL A 153 -0.06 -6.90 -23.98
CA VAL A 153 -0.30 -8.36 -23.90
C VAL A 153 0.07 -9.11 -25.19
N ALA A 154 0.76 -8.46 -26.12
CA ALA A 154 1.19 -9.06 -27.40
C ALA A 154 1.99 -10.37 -27.22
N GLY A 155 2.81 -10.48 -26.18
CA GLY A 155 3.54 -11.71 -25.87
C GLY A 155 2.68 -12.93 -25.61
N LEU A 156 1.38 -12.77 -25.29
CA LEU A 156 0.44 -13.89 -25.15
C LEU A 156 0.01 -14.49 -26.49
N VAL A 157 0.04 -13.69 -27.55
CA VAL A 157 -0.27 -14.17 -28.90
C VAL A 157 0.92 -14.97 -29.45
N ASP A 158 2.12 -14.46 -29.29
CA ASP A 158 3.31 -15.05 -29.89
C ASP A 158 3.92 -16.21 -29.07
N GLN A 159 3.95 -16.07 -27.73
CA GLN A 159 4.60 -17.01 -26.81
C GLN A 159 3.79 -17.17 -25.51
N ALA A 160 2.55 -17.64 -25.63
CA ALA A 160 1.59 -17.70 -24.51
C ALA A 160 2.13 -18.40 -23.27
N THR A 161 2.72 -19.60 -23.43
CA THR A 161 3.23 -20.41 -22.31
C THR A 161 4.36 -19.69 -21.56
N GLU A 162 5.30 -19.10 -22.29
CA GLU A 162 6.41 -18.39 -21.67
C GLU A 162 5.91 -17.09 -21.01
N THR A 163 5.05 -16.35 -21.65
CA THR A 163 4.48 -15.11 -21.11
C THR A 163 3.69 -15.39 -19.83
N LEU A 164 2.89 -16.45 -19.78
CA LEU A 164 2.19 -16.86 -18.57
C LEU A 164 3.17 -17.27 -17.46
N ARG A 165 4.22 -18.04 -17.79
CA ARG A 165 5.27 -18.40 -16.82
C ARG A 165 5.94 -17.15 -16.25
N GLN A 166 6.28 -16.17 -17.09
CA GLN A 166 6.87 -14.90 -16.65
C GLN A 166 5.89 -14.06 -15.85
N GLY A 167 4.59 -14.12 -16.14
CA GLY A 167 3.53 -13.50 -15.33
C GLY A 167 3.46 -14.07 -13.92
N LEU A 168 3.48 -15.41 -13.79
CA LEU A 168 3.54 -16.09 -12.48
C LEU A 168 4.81 -15.74 -11.70
N MET A 169 5.92 -15.45 -12.38
CA MET A 169 7.17 -14.98 -11.78
C MET A 169 7.20 -13.46 -11.52
N LEU A 170 6.10 -12.74 -11.74
CA LEU A 170 5.96 -11.30 -11.60
C LEU A 170 6.84 -10.47 -12.54
N LYS A 171 7.43 -11.08 -13.57
CA LYS A 171 8.27 -10.39 -14.56
C LYS A 171 7.47 -9.79 -15.70
N PHE A 172 6.44 -10.50 -16.17
CA PHE A 172 5.48 -9.98 -17.14
C PHE A 172 4.29 -9.37 -16.42
N LYS A 173 3.93 -8.17 -16.79
CA LYS A 173 2.81 -7.42 -16.21
C LYS A 173 2.07 -6.66 -17.32
N PRO A 174 0.78 -6.95 -17.53
CA PRO A 174 -0.08 -6.07 -18.30
C PRO A 174 -0.13 -4.66 -17.71
N VAL A 175 -0.55 -3.70 -18.50
CA VAL A 175 -0.70 -2.30 -18.06
C VAL A 175 -1.52 -2.21 -16.78
N ASN A 176 -1.12 -1.36 -15.85
CA ASN A 176 -1.77 -1.11 -14.55
C ASN A 176 -1.63 -2.22 -13.48
N LEU A 177 -0.94 -3.35 -13.76
CA LEU A 177 -0.75 -4.43 -12.79
C LEU A 177 0.59 -4.37 -12.01
N ASP A 178 1.30 -3.25 -12.03
CA ASP A 178 2.65 -3.13 -11.46
C ASP A 178 2.71 -2.96 -9.94
N VAL A 179 1.68 -2.43 -9.31
CA VAL A 179 1.69 -2.04 -7.88
C VAL A 179 1.69 -3.25 -6.95
N LEU A 180 0.90 -4.29 -7.25
CA LEU A 180 0.84 -5.50 -6.41
C LEU A 180 2.17 -6.27 -6.42
N PRO A 181 2.85 -6.50 -7.55
CA PRO A 181 4.20 -7.08 -7.58
C PRO A 181 5.20 -6.33 -6.69
N LEU A 182 5.24 -5.00 -6.78
CA LEU A 182 6.06 -4.19 -5.89
C LEU A 182 5.74 -4.50 -4.42
N TYR A 183 4.45 -4.48 -4.06
CA TYR A 183 4.03 -4.69 -2.69
C TYR A 183 4.35 -6.11 -2.17
N ILE A 184 4.24 -7.13 -3.03
CA ILE A 184 4.65 -8.51 -2.72
C ILE A 184 6.13 -8.56 -2.35
N VAL A 185 6.99 -7.93 -3.15
CA VAL A 185 8.45 -7.89 -2.91
C VAL A 185 8.76 -7.14 -1.62
N LEU A 186 8.22 -5.95 -1.43
CA LEU A 186 8.47 -5.13 -0.23
C LEU A 186 8.05 -5.86 1.05
N MET A 187 6.85 -6.46 1.06
CA MET A 187 6.35 -7.23 2.20
C MET A 187 7.14 -8.53 2.42
N GLY A 188 7.65 -9.15 1.36
CA GLY A 188 8.46 -10.37 1.44
C GLY A 188 9.80 -10.15 2.14
N PHE A 189 10.45 -9.03 1.86
CA PHE A 189 11.70 -8.65 2.50
C PHE A 189 11.51 -7.92 3.84
N PHE A 190 10.30 -7.58 4.21
CA PHE A 190 10.03 -6.78 5.39
C PHE A 190 10.31 -7.46 6.74
N PRO A 191 10.17 -8.78 6.96
CA PRO A 191 10.42 -9.40 8.26
C PRO A 191 11.80 -9.06 8.86
N PRO A 192 12.94 -9.25 8.17
CA PRO A 192 14.24 -8.87 8.70
C PRO A 192 14.39 -7.35 8.85
N VAL A 193 13.85 -6.56 7.92
CA VAL A 193 13.90 -5.09 7.99
C VAL A 193 13.18 -4.59 9.23
N LEU A 194 11.97 -5.09 9.50
CA LEU A 194 11.21 -4.73 10.70
C LEU A 194 11.94 -5.13 11.99
N TRP A 195 12.55 -6.31 11.98
CA TRP A 195 13.30 -6.81 13.14
C TRP A 195 14.52 -5.93 13.48
N ILE A 196 15.25 -5.43 12.47
CA ILE A 196 16.36 -4.48 12.66
C ILE A 196 15.80 -3.12 13.08
N MET A 197 14.71 -2.66 12.46
CA MET A 197 14.09 -1.36 12.74
C MET A 197 13.55 -1.27 14.19
N LEU A 198 13.08 -2.36 14.77
CA LEU A 198 12.68 -2.38 16.19
C LEU A 198 13.82 -2.05 17.13
N ARG A 199 15.07 -2.36 16.75
CA ARG A 199 16.29 -2.12 17.54
C ARG A 199 16.96 -0.80 17.19
N GLN A 200 17.08 -0.53 15.88
CA GLN A 200 17.85 0.56 15.31
C GLN A 200 17.03 1.28 14.23
N PRO A 201 15.94 1.98 14.60
CA PRO A 201 15.02 2.56 13.62
C PRO A 201 15.71 3.56 12.69
N ASP A 202 16.56 4.44 13.24
CA ASP A 202 17.19 5.50 12.45
C ASP A 202 18.30 4.95 11.54
N LEU A 203 19.06 3.95 12.01
CA LEU A 203 20.05 3.25 11.18
C LEU A 203 19.38 2.48 10.04
N THR A 204 18.23 1.84 10.30
CA THR A 204 17.47 1.13 9.26
C THR A 204 16.95 2.11 8.21
N MET A 205 16.46 3.28 8.61
CA MET A 205 16.05 4.32 7.69
C MET A 205 17.22 4.85 6.86
N LEU A 206 18.37 5.10 7.49
CA LEU A 206 19.58 5.52 6.80
C LEU A 206 20.05 4.48 5.78
N ALA A 207 20.08 3.19 6.15
CA ALA A 207 20.45 2.10 5.26
C ALA A 207 19.48 2.00 4.04
N SER A 208 18.19 2.25 4.26
CA SER A 208 17.17 2.31 3.22
C SER A 208 17.41 3.47 2.24
N ILE A 209 17.77 4.65 2.74
CA ILE A 209 18.14 5.81 1.91
C ILE A 209 19.40 5.51 1.11
N LEU A 210 20.41 4.94 1.74
CA LEU A 210 21.66 4.57 1.07
C LEU A 210 21.42 3.53 -0.04
N LEU A 211 20.61 2.50 0.20
CA LEU A 211 20.24 1.52 -0.82
C LEU A 211 19.55 2.19 -2.01
N TRP A 212 18.63 3.10 -1.77
CA TRP A 212 17.95 3.87 -2.81
C TRP A 212 18.92 4.69 -3.65
N LEU A 213 19.84 5.43 -3.01
CA LEU A 213 20.83 6.26 -3.72
C LEU A 213 21.82 5.40 -4.52
N ILE A 214 22.29 4.28 -3.96
CA ILE A 214 23.15 3.32 -4.64
C ILE A 214 22.45 2.71 -5.85
N ALA A 215 21.20 2.27 -5.68
CA ALA A 215 20.42 1.69 -6.76
C ALA A 215 20.21 2.70 -7.91
N ARG A 216 19.97 3.98 -7.60
CA ARG A 216 19.89 5.04 -8.61
C ARG A 216 21.22 5.28 -9.34
N TYR A 217 22.33 5.31 -8.58
CA TYR A 217 23.66 5.56 -9.14
C TYR A 217 24.10 4.45 -10.08
N PHE A 218 23.87 3.18 -9.71
CA PHE A 218 24.26 2.01 -10.51
C PHE A 218 23.17 1.52 -11.47
N GLY A 219 22.00 2.16 -11.51
CA GLY A 219 20.89 1.75 -12.37
C GLY A 219 20.28 0.38 -12.00
N TRP A 220 20.36 -0.02 -10.72
CA TRP A 220 19.80 -1.30 -10.27
C TRP A 220 18.28 -1.29 -10.34
N ASN A 221 17.71 -2.28 -11.03
CA ASN A 221 16.28 -2.53 -11.07
C ASN A 221 16.02 -4.02 -11.39
N PHE A 222 14.81 -4.50 -11.17
CA PHE A 222 14.41 -5.84 -11.55
C PHE A 222 14.11 -5.89 -13.05
N GLN A 223 14.50 -7.02 -13.68
CA GLN A 223 14.23 -7.23 -15.10
C GLN A 223 12.75 -7.53 -15.33
N ALA A 224 12.17 -6.91 -16.35
CA ALA A 224 10.84 -7.20 -16.87
C ALA A 224 10.91 -8.16 -18.07
N TYR A 225 9.78 -8.75 -18.44
CA TYR A 225 9.64 -9.58 -19.64
C TYR A 225 8.64 -8.87 -20.60
N PRO A 226 8.88 -8.91 -21.92
CA PRO A 226 9.99 -9.56 -22.64
C PRO A 226 11.31 -8.78 -22.59
N ALA A 227 11.29 -7.50 -22.21
CA ALA A 227 12.47 -6.63 -22.16
C ALA A 227 12.29 -5.51 -21.13
N GLY A 228 13.38 -4.79 -20.84
CA GLY A 228 13.36 -3.62 -19.95
C GLY A 228 13.39 -3.97 -18.48
N THR A 229 12.94 -3.05 -17.64
CA THR A 229 12.96 -3.15 -16.17
C THR A 229 11.59 -2.85 -15.57
N TRP A 230 11.42 -3.18 -14.29
CA TRP A 230 10.18 -2.90 -13.59
C TRP A 230 9.85 -1.42 -13.54
N TYR A 231 8.59 -1.07 -13.83
CA TYR A 231 8.11 0.31 -13.76
C TYR A 231 8.23 0.90 -12.35
N PHE A 232 7.91 0.12 -11.31
CA PHE A 232 8.22 0.48 -9.93
C PHE A 232 9.48 -0.26 -9.48
N ASN A 233 10.62 0.43 -9.47
CA ASN A 233 11.90 -0.14 -9.03
C ASN A 233 11.86 -0.49 -7.53
N PRO A 234 11.91 -1.78 -7.13
CA PRO A 234 11.80 -2.15 -5.72
C PRO A 234 12.93 -1.61 -4.86
N TYR A 235 14.14 -1.47 -5.41
CA TYR A 235 15.28 -0.88 -4.69
C TYR A 235 15.09 0.60 -4.38
N ALA A 236 14.34 1.31 -5.21
CA ALA A 236 14.02 2.72 -4.98
C ALA A 236 12.77 2.87 -4.10
N TRP A 237 11.69 2.20 -4.45
CA TRP A 237 10.39 2.36 -3.80
C TRP A 237 10.34 1.83 -2.37
N GLN A 238 11.29 0.95 -1.98
CA GLN A 238 11.41 0.49 -0.60
C GLN A 238 11.62 1.66 0.39
N VAL A 239 12.23 2.77 -0.03
CA VAL A 239 12.46 3.91 0.89
C VAL A 239 11.17 4.52 1.40
N LEU A 240 10.11 4.61 0.57
CA LEU A 240 8.79 5.07 1.00
C LEU A 240 8.14 4.12 2.00
N PHE A 241 8.25 2.81 1.76
CA PHE A 241 7.73 1.78 2.63
C PHE A 241 8.43 1.79 3.99
N VAL A 242 9.77 1.85 3.99
CA VAL A 242 10.60 1.94 5.20
C VAL A 242 10.37 3.26 5.92
N PHE A 243 10.20 4.37 5.20
CA PHE A 243 9.86 5.68 5.79
C PHE A 243 8.51 5.63 6.51
N GLY A 244 7.49 5.00 5.92
CA GLY A 244 6.22 4.76 6.59
C GLY A 244 6.39 3.95 7.89
N SER A 245 7.20 2.90 7.83
CA SER A 245 7.55 2.07 8.98
C SER A 245 8.28 2.84 10.07
N TRP A 246 9.25 3.66 9.68
CA TRP A 246 10.00 4.52 10.60
C TRP A 246 9.09 5.55 11.29
N CYS A 247 8.18 6.18 10.54
CA CYS A 247 7.17 7.08 11.12
C CYS A 247 6.29 6.37 12.15
N ALA A 248 5.82 5.14 11.83
CA ALA A 248 4.98 4.33 12.72
C ALA A 248 5.70 3.96 14.03
N LEU A 249 7.01 3.73 13.98
CA LEU A 249 7.84 3.28 15.10
C LEU A 249 8.55 4.43 15.84
N GLY A 250 7.98 5.62 15.78
CA GLY A 250 8.37 6.78 16.57
C GLY A 250 9.29 7.77 15.88
N GLY A 251 9.62 7.57 14.60
CA GLY A 251 10.42 8.51 13.81
C GLY A 251 9.82 9.91 13.78
N ALA A 252 8.53 10.01 13.51
CA ALA A 252 7.82 11.29 13.52
C ALA A 252 7.87 11.99 14.91
N LYS A 253 7.87 11.22 16.02
CA LYS A 253 8.02 11.79 17.37
C LYS A 253 9.44 12.33 17.59
N ARG A 254 10.46 11.63 17.09
CA ARG A 254 11.86 12.08 17.17
C ARG A 254 12.12 13.33 16.33
N ALA A 255 11.48 13.43 15.17
CA ALA A 255 11.55 14.60 14.29
C ALA A 255 10.60 15.76 14.68
N ARG A 256 9.96 15.69 15.85
CA ARG A 256 8.92 16.65 16.25
C ARG A 256 9.41 18.09 16.27
N TRP A 257 10.64 18.33 16.67
CA TRP A 257 11.26 19.66 16.66
C TRP A 257 11.29 20.29 15.26
N LEU A 258 11.50 19.47 14.23
CA LEU A 258 11.47 19.90 12.82
C LEU A 258 10.03 20.13 12.36
N ILE A 259 9.11 19.17 12.66
CA ILE A 259 7.71 19.23 12.25
C ILE A 259 6.99 20.45 12.86
N ASP A 260 7.31 20.81 14.10
CA ASP A 260 6.67 21.91 14.82
C ASP A 260 7.27 23.29 14.47
N SER A 261 8.40 23.34 13.75
CA SER A 261 9.05 24.59 13.36
C SER A 261 8.18 25.35 12.32
N PRO A 262 7.87 26.63 12.54
CA PRO A 262 7.19 27.47 11.55
C PRO A 262 7.97 27.59 10.24
N ILE A 263 9.30 27.67 10.32
CA ILE A 263 10.18 27.76 9.15
C ILE A 263 9.99 26.52 8.26
N THR A 264 9.92 25.33 8.85
CA THR A 264 9.65 24.08 8.11
C THR A 264 8.31 24.16 7.39
N VAL A 265 7.27 24.68 8.01
CA VAL A 265 5.95 24.83 7.38
C VAL A 265 6.01 25.75 6.15
N TYR A 266 6.68 26.92 6.27
CA TYR A 266 6.82 27.84 5.14
C TYR A 266 7.64 27.21 4.00
N LEU A 267 8.74 26.52 4.32
CA LEU A 267 9.54 25.81 3.32
C LEU A 267 8.75 24.68 2.63
N CYS A 268 7.94 23.94 3.39
CA CYS A 268 7.05 22.93 2.86
C CYS A 268 6.03 23.52 1.88
N ILE A 269 5.36 24.61 2.26
CA ILE A 269 4.38 25.27 1.39
C ILE A 269 5.07 25.82 0.13
N ALA A 270 6.20 26.49 0.26
CA ALA A 270 6.96 27.00 -0.88
C ALA A 270 7.37 25.89 -1.85
N TYR A 271 7.80 24.74 -1.30
CA TYR A 271 8.16 23.59 -2.12
C TYR A 271 6.97 22.94 -2.82
N LEU A 272 5.80 22.85 -2.16
CA LEU A 272 4.57 22.35 -2.81
C LEU A 272 4.12 23.26 -3.95
N VAL A 273 4.20 24.60 -3.75
CA VAL A 273 3.89 25.57 -4.81
C VAL A 273 4.87 25.41 -5.98
N PHE A 274 6.17 25.29 -5.70
CA PHE A 274 7.17 25.02 -6.72
C PHE A 274 6.87 23.72 -7.49
N ALA A 275 6.57 22.63 -6.78
CA ALA A 275 6.22 21.34 -7.39
C ALA A 275 4.98 21.44 -8.29
N MET A 276 3.97 22.20 -7.85
CA MET A 276 2.77 22.46 -8.64
C MET A 276 3.11 23.22 -9.92
N VAL A 277 3.90 24.28 -9.83
CA VAL A 277 4.34 25.07 -11.00
C VAL A 277 5.10 24.19 -12.00
N MET A 278 6.06 23.38 -11.55
CA MET A 278 6.81 22.49 -12.44
C MET A 278 5.95 21.37 -13.05
N THR A 279 4.97 20.85 -12.29
CA THR A 279 4.03 19.87 -12.83
C THR A 279 3.10 20.49 -13.87
N MET A 280 2.62 21.72 -13.65
CA MET A 280 1.83 22.47 -14.65
C MET A 280 2.66 22.79 -15.90
N ALA A 281 3.94 23.17 -15.75
CA ALA A 281 4.85 23.39 -16.86
C ALA A 281 4.97 22.13 -17.75
N GLY A 282 5.00 20.93 -17.16
CA GLY A 282 5.03 19.68 -17.91
C GLY A 282 3.72 19.33 -18.63
N LYS A 283 2.58 19.89 -18.18
CA LYS A 283 1.26 19.63 -18.77
C LYS A 283 0.87 20.64 -19.86
N PHE A 284 1.34 21.86 -19.73
CA PHE A 284 1.03 22.95 -20.66
C PHE A 284 2.32 23.40 -21.37
N PRO A 285 2.54 22.99 -22.63
CA PRO A 285 3.79 23.27 -23.34
C PRO A 285 4.15 24.77 -23.42
N ASP A 286 3.16 25.64 -23.65
CA ASP A 286 3.39 27.10 -23.73
C ASP A 286 3.87 27.65 -22.38
N PHE A 287 3.33 27.15 -21.26
CA PHE A 287 3.79 27.51 -19.93
C PHE A 287 5.18 26.91 -19.65
N GLY A 288 5.43 25.68 -20.09
CA GLY A 288 6.73 25.02 -19.97
C GLY A 288 7.86 25.78 -20.67
N ASN A 289 7.58 26.34 -21.85
CA ASN A 289 8.54 27.13 -22.64
C ASN A 289 8.98 28.44 -21.97
N MET A 290 8.27 28.91 -20.95
CA MET A 290 8.66 30.10 -20.16
C MET A 290 9.85 29.82 -19.21
N PHE A 291 10.17 28.56 -18.94
CA PHE A 291 11.25 28.18 -18.03
C PHE A 291 12.55 27.88 -18.78
N PRO A 292 13.72 28.15 -18.15
CA PRO A 292 15.00 27.71 -18.70
C PRO A 292 15.00 26.19 -18.91
N HIS A 293 15.52 25.73 -20.05
CA HIS A 293 15.50 24.32 -20.44
C HIS A 293 16.10 23.38 -19.36
N TRP A 294 17.19 23.78 -18.72
CA TRP A 294 17.80 22.98 -17.64
C TRP A 294 16.84 22.77 -16.45
N LEU A 295 16.07 23.80 -16.10
CA LEU A 295 15.10 23.70 -15.00
C LEU A 295 13.93 22.80 -15.40
N TYR A 296 13.35 23.03 -16.58
CA TYR A 296 12.26 22.21 -17.10
C TYR A 296 12.66 20.73 -17.20
N ALA A 297 13.80 20.43 -17.84
CA ALA A 297 14.28 19.07 -18.07
C ALA A 297 14.66 18.30 -16.80
N THR A 298 14.93 19.00 -15.69
CA THR A 298 15.20 18.36 -14.39
C THR A 298 13.95 17.68 -13.80
N PHE A 299 12.76 18.24 -14.05
CA PHE A 299 11.52 17.79 -13.45
C PHE A 299 10.54 17.14 -14.44
N ASN A 300 10.80 17.28 -15.75
CA ASN A 300 9.94 16.79 -16.83
C ASN A 300 10.73 16.02 -17.89
N PRO A 301 10.41 14.72 -18.14
CA PRO A 301 9.35 13.95 -17.49
C PRO A 301 9.70 13.58 -16.05
N ASN A 302 8.65 13.48 -15.18
CA ASN A 302 8.82 13.09 -13.78
C ASN A 302 9.28 11.62 -13.67
N ASP A 303 10.49 11.38 -13.12
CA ASP A 303 11.05 10.03 -12.93
C ASP A 303 10.34 9.33 -11.75
N LYS A 304 9.28 8.61 -12.08
CA LYS A 304 8.51 7.78 -11.16
C LYS A 304 9.20 6.42 -10.92
N THR A 305 9.81 5.85 -11.95
CA THR A 305 10.40 4.51 -11.91
C THR A 305 11.40 4.37 -10.79
N ASN A 306 12.35 5.28 -10.70
CA ASN A 306 13.43 5.24 -9.72
C ASN A 306 13.19 6.17 -8.52
N LEU A 307 11.96 6.64 -8.35
CA LEU A 307 11.57 7.54 -7.26
C LEU A 307 12.54 8.74 -7.14
N ALA A 308 12.45 9.69 -8.07
CA ALA A 308 13.33 10.85 -8.08
C ALA A 308 13.44 11.53 -6.70
N PRO A 309 14.62 12.09 -6.34
CA PRO A 309 14.80 12.75 -5.03
C PRO A 309 13.79 13.86 -4.76
N TYR A 310 13.48 14.66 -5.78
CA TYR A 310 12.46 15.71 -5.68
C TYR A 310 11.05 15.12 -5.45
N ARG A 311 10.75 13.93 -5.99
CA ARG A 311 9.49 13.22 -5.78
C ARG A 311 9.38 12.72 -4.33
N PHE A 312 10.43 12.10 -3.81
CA PHE A 312 10.48 11.64 -2.43
C PHE A 312 10.36 12.83 -1.45
N LEU A 313 11.11 13.92 -1.70
CA LEU A 313 11.04 15.13 -0.88
C LEU A 313 9.63 15.75 -0.90
N HIS A 314 8.97 15.78 -2.06
CA HIS A 314 7.59 16.26 -2.18
C HIS A 314 6.65 15.45 -1.30
N PHE A 315 6.78 14.13 -1.31
CA PHE A 315 5.96 13.26 -0.48
C PHE A 315 6.25 13.46 1.03
N VAL A 316 7.53 13.56 1.43
CA VAL A 316 7.92 13.89 2.82
C VAL A 316 7.31 15.21 3.27
N THR A 317 7.30 16.21 2.41
CA THR A 317 6.69 17.52 2.66
C THR A 317 5.19 17.39 2.98
N ILE A 318 4.45 16.61 2.18
CA ILE A 318 3.03 16.32 2.44
C ILE A 318 2.86 15.62 3.79
N VAL A 319 3.69 14.62 4.11
CA VAL A 319 3.62 13.90 5.38
C VAL A 319 3.86 14.83 6.57
N ILE A 320 4.82 15.75 6.48
CA ILE A 320 5.09 16.75 7.53
C ILE A 320 3.86 17.61 7.77
N LEU A 321 3.26 18.16 6.72
CA LEU A 321 2.06 19.01 6.82
C LEU A 321 0.85 18.24 7.36
N VAL A 322 0.66 17.00 6.92
CA VAL A 322 -0.42 16.14 7.44
C VAL A 322 -0.23 15.85 8.94
N ILE A 323 0.98 15.52 9.39
CA ILE A 323 1.26 15.29 10.82
C ILE A 323 1.03 16.57 11.62
N ARG A 324 1.38 17.74 11.07
CA ARG A 324 1.27 19.03 11.74
C ARG A 324 -0.18 19.50 11.88
N PHE A 325 -0.98 19.37 10.82
CA PHE A 325 -2.31 20.00 10.74
C PHE A 325 -3.48 19.03 10.91
N LEU A 326 -3.23 17.71 10.82
CA LEU A 326 -4.29 16.71 10.93
C LEU A 326 -4.04 15.79 12.13
N PRO A 327 -4.50 16.14 13.34
CA PRO A 327 -4.36 15.29 14.52
C PRO A 327 -5.20 14.01 14.39
N LYS A 328 -4.83 12.95 15.16
CA LYS A 328 -5.52 11.65 15.12
C LYS A 328 -6.97 11.70 15.56
N ASP A 329 -7.26 12.59 16.46
CA ASP A 329 -8.53 12.84 17.14
C ASP A 329 -9.32 14.00 16.50
N TRP A 330 -8.96 14.39 15.27
CA TRP A 330 -9.71 15.41 14.56
C TRP A 330 -11.18 14.97 14.36
N SER A 331 -12.10 15.72 14.92
CA SER A 331 -13.55 15.41 14.87
C SER A 331 -14.12 15.33 13.46
N GLY A 332 -13.49 16.01 12.48
CA GLY A 332 -13.88 15.91 11.08
C GLY A 332 -13.77 14.50 10.48
N LEU A 333 -12.97 13.60 11.08
CA LEU A 333 -12.90 12.19 10.65
C LEU A 333 -14.19 11.40 10.91
N GLU A 334 -15.07 11.89 11.78
CA GLU A 334 -16.36 11.30 12.08
C GLU A 334 -17.48 11.85 11.17
N TRP A 335 -17.13 12.76 10.26
CA TRP A 335 -18.11 13.26 9.30
C TRP A 335 -18.55 12.16 8.33
N LYS A 336 -19.86 11.92 8.26
CA LYS A 336 -20.46 10.86 7.43
C LYS A 336 -20.08 10.91 5.95
N GLY A 337 -19.72 12.08 5.44
CA GLY A 337 -19.23 12.22 4.06
C GLY A 337 -17.92 11.49 3.79
N PHE A 338 -17.11 11.22 4.83
CA PHE A 338 -15.88 10.44 4.71
C PHE A 338 -16.09 8.93 4.86
N ASP A 339 -17.26 8.48 5.31
CA ASP A 339 -17.54 7.05 5.50
C ASP A 339 -17.24 6.19 4.26
N PRO A 340 -17.64 6.57 3.03
CA PRO A 340 -17.33 5.80 1.83
C PRO A 340 -15.82 5.61 1.62
N LEU A 341 -15.04 6.68 1.78
CA LEU A 341 -13.59 6.66 1.66
C LEU A 341 -12.95 5.81 2.76
N ILE A 342 -13.35 6.00 4.01
CA ILE A 342 -12.85 5.23 5.16
C ILE A 342 -13.12 3.75 4.98
N VAL A 343 -14.33 3.37 4.55
CA VAL A 343 -14.70 1.96 4.32
C VAL A 343 -13.91 1.37 3.14
N CYS A 344 -13.72 2.11 2.05
CA CYS A 344 -12.83 1.71 0.96
C CYS A 344 -11.39 1.49 1.44
N GLY A 345 -10.86 2.38 2.28
CA GLY A 345 -9.53 2.22 2.86
C GLY A 345 -9.41 1.02 3.80
N GLN A 346 -10.48 0.69 4.53
CA GLN A 346 -10.55 -0.49 5.41
C GLN A 346 -10.50 -1.80 4.64
N GLN A 347 -11.03 -1.84 3.43
CA GLN A 347 -11.05 -3.01 2.53
C GLN A 347 -10.04 -2.84 1.37
N SER A 348 -8.97 -2.08 1.59
CA SER A 348 -8.06 -1.53 0.57
C SER A 348 -7.61 -2.53 -0.50
N LEU A 349 -7.25 -3.79 -0.15
CA LEU A 349 -6.79 -4.76 -1.14
C LEU A 349 -7.88 -5.13 -2.14
N ALA A 350 -9.07 -5.44 -1.65
CA ALA A 350 -10.18 -5.82 -2.53
C ALA A 350 -10.64 -4.64 -3.39
N VAL A 351 -10.75 -3.45 -2.77
CA VAL A 351 -11.12 -2.20 -3.46
C VAL A 351 -10.08 -1.84 -4.52
N PHE A 352 -8.78 -2.02 -4.23
CA PHE A 352 -7.70 -1.83 -5.19
C PHE A 352 -7.84 -2.77 -6.40
N CYS A 353 -8.02 -4.08 -6.15
CA CYS A 353 -8.17 -5.05 -7.25
C CYS A 353 -9.39 -4.75 -8.13
N VAL A 354 -10.51 -4.40 -7.51
CA VAL A 354 -11.74 -3.99 -8.24
C VAL A 354 -11.47 -2.69 -9.01
N GLY A 355 -10.82 -1.70 -8.39
CA GLY A 355 -10.50 -0.41 -9.01
C GLY A 355 -9.61 -0.57 -10.25
N VAL A 356 -8.55 -1.38 -10.17
CA VAL A 356 -7.67 -1.67 -11.32
C VAL A 356 -8.44 -2.35 -12.45
N PHE A 357 -9.31 -3.31 -12.15
CA PHE A 357 -10.15 -3.95 -13.17
C PHE A 357 -11.15 -2.96 -13.78
N LEU A 358 -11.79 -2.12 -12.96
CA LEU A 358 -12.73 -1.11 -13.44
C LEU A 358 -12.02 -0.01 -14.25
N SER A 359 -10.76 0.32 -13.97
CA SER A 359 -10.01 1.27 -14.80
C SER A 359 -9.74 0.69 -16.20
N PHE A 360 -9.49 -0.61 -16.32
CA PHE A 360 -9.41 -1.28 -17.61
C PHE A 360 -10.76 -1.22 -18.37
N VAL A 361 -11.86 -1.57 -17.69
CA VAL A 361 -13.20 -1.49 -18.30
C VAL A 361 -13.53 -0.06 -18.72
N GLY A 362 -13.19 0.91 -17.86
CA GLY A 362 -13.40 2.33 -18.13
C GLY A 362 -12.55 2.84 -19.29
N HIS A 363 -11.30 2.44 -19.40
CA HIS A 363 -10.45 2.77 -20.55
C HIS A 363 -11.08 2.25 -21.86
N PHE A 364 -11.49 0.98 -21.86
CA PHE A 364 -12.11 0.38 -23.03
C PHE A 364 -13.44 1.06 -23.42
N GLU A 365 -14.27 1.42 -22.44
CA GLU A 365 -15.52 2.18 -22.68
C GLU A 365 -15.25 3.55 -23.31
N LEU A 366 -14.19 4.25 -22.84
CA LEU A 366 -13.81 5.54 -23.44
C LEU A 366 -13.31 5.38 -24.88
N MET A 367 -12.61 4.29 -25.21
CA MET A 367 -12.24 3.99 -26.61
C MET A 367 -13.49 3.83 -27.48
N LEU A 368 -14.50 3.09 -27.01
CA LEU A 368 -15.75 2.86 -27.77
C LEU A 368 -16.62 4.11 -27.90
N SER A 369 -16.64 4.97 -26.89
CA SER A 369 -17.48 6.18 -26.84
C SER A 369 -16.78 7.45 -27.39
N SER A 370 -15.62 7.28 -28.04
CA SER A 370 -14.79 8.40 -28.53
C SER A 370 -14.43 9.41 -27.42
N GLY A 371 -14.33 8.94 -26.19
CA GLY A 371 -13.88 9.75 -25.05
C GLY A 371 -14.81 10.92 -24.70
N SER A 372 -16.11 10.83 -24.96
CA SER A 372 -17.05 11.90 -24.67
C SER A 372 -17.05 12.29 -23.19
N LEU A 373 -17.26 13.56 -22.85
CA LEU A 373 -17.30 14.05 -21.46
C LEU A 373 -18.35 13.30 -20.61
N PHE A 374 -19.49 12.97 -21.20
CA PHE A 374 -20.53 12.18 -20.53
C PHE A 374 -20.02 10.79 -20.17
N ALA A 375 -19.34 10.09 -21.11
CA ALA A 375 -18.75 8.78 -20.85
C ALA A 375 -17.68 8.84 -19.75
N GLN A 376 -16.81 9.85 -19.76
CA GLN A 376 -15.79 10.05 -18.73
C GLN A 376 -16.40 10.22 -17.34
N LEU A 377 -17.43 11.06 -17.21
CA LEU A 377 -18.16 11.26 -15.95
C LEU A 377 -18.90 9.98 -15.52
N PHE A 378 -19.59 9.33 -16.45
CA PHE A 378 -20.33 8.11 -16.19
C PHE A 378 -19.42 6.98 -15.68
N VAL A 379 -18.32 6.71 -16.36
CA VAL A 379 -17.34 5.70 -15.97
C VAL A 379 -16.74 6.02 -14.60
N SER A 380 -16.36 7.27 -14.36
CA SER A 380 -15.74 7.69 -13.10
C SER A 380 -16.68 7.54 -11.91
N VAL A 381 -17.92 8.04 -12.04
CA VAL A 381 -18.92 7.97 -10.96
C VAL A 381 -19.33 6.52 -10.70
N THR A 382 -19.63 5.78 -11.78
CA THR A 382 -20.05 4.37 -11.67
C THR A 382 -18.93 3.51 -11.06
N GLY A 383 -17.68 3.71 -11.47
CA GLY A 383 -16.54 2.97 -10.92
C GLY A 383 -16.35 3.24 -9.45
N ILE A 384 -16.37 4.50 -9.00
CA ILE A 384 -16.31 4.87 -7.60
C ILE A 384 -17.49 4.27 -6.81
N ALA A 385 -18.69 4.29 -7.37
CA ALA A 385 -19.86 3.70 -6.73
C ALA A 385 -19.70 2.19 -6.55
N ILE A 386 -19.26 1.46 -7.57
CA ILE A 386 -19.03 0.00 -7.50
C ILE A 386 -17.94 -0.31 -6.45
N MET A 387 -16.79 0.40 -6.46
CA MET A 387 -15.74 0.23 -5.48
C MET A 387 -16.26 0.41 -4.04
N THR A 388 -17.11 1.41 -3.86
CA THR A 388 -17.73 1.73 -2.57
C THR A 388 -18.71 0.65 -2.14
N ILE A 389 -19.60 0.19 -3.03
CA ILE A 389 -20.55 -0.90 -2.76
C ILE A 389 -19.80 -2.18 -2.36
N VAL A 390 -18.75 -2.55 -3.08
CA VAL A 390 -17.91 -3.71 -2.76
C VAL A 390 -17.28 -3.56 -1.36
N ALA A 391 -16.78 -2.38 -1.01
CA ALA A 391 -16.20 -2.12 0.30
C ALA A 391 -17.24 -2.28 1.43
N TYR A 392 -18.44 -1.75 1.25
CA TYR A 392 -19.54 -1.90 2.22
C TYR A 392 -19.99 -3.36 2.34
N TYR A 393 -20.13 -4.06 1.21
CA TYR A 393 -20.50 -5.49 1.19
C TYR A 393 -19.49 -6.35 1.97
N ILE A 394 -18.20 -6.19 1.70
CA ILE A 394 -17.14 -6.93 2.41
C ILE A 394 -17.14 -6.57 3.90
N SER A 395 -17.35 -5.30 4.23
CA SER A 395 -17.42 -4.86 5.63
C SER A 395 -18.64 -5.42 6.36
N TRP A 396 -19.75 -5.55 5.67
CA TRP A 396 -20.97 -6.18 6.20
C TRP A 396 -20.75 -7.69 6.39
N SER A 397 -20.25 -8.41 5.38
CA SER A 397 -19.96 -9.85 5.46
C SER A 397 -19.04 -10.18 6.64
N LYS A 398 -17.93 -9.45 6.80
CA LYS A 398 -17.01 -9.65 7.94
C LYS A 398 -17.64 -9.38 9.30
N ARG A 399 -18.72 -8.63 9.37
CA ARG A 399 -19.46 -8.43 10.62
C ARG A 399 -20.33 -9.65 10.96
N GLN A 400 -20.88 -10.32 9.96
CA GLN A 400 -21.67 -11.54 10.14
C GLN A 400 -20.81 -12.71 10.63
N ASP A 401 -19.56 -12.80 10.17
CA ASP A 401 -18.62 -13.87 10.54
C ASP A 401 -18.11 -13.75 12.00
N LYS A 402 -18.40 -12.65 12.70
CA LYS A 402 -18.01 -12.50 14.11
C LYS A 402 -18.98 -13.27 15.01
N PRO A 403 -18.47 -14.16 15.89
CA PRO A 403 -19.36 -14.84 16.86
C PRO A 403 -20.12 -13.81 17.69
N ALA A 404 -21.40 -14.07 17.91
CA ALA A 404 -22.24 -13.26 18.80
C ALA A 404 -21.52 -13.08 20.16
N LYS A 405 -21.44 -11.86 20.66
CA LYS A 405 -20.92 -11.61 21.98
C LYS A 405 -21.78 -12.43 22.98
N ALA A 406 -21.13 -13.31 23.74
CA ALA A 406 -21.81 -13.98 24.84
C ALA A 406 -22.53 -12.94 25.73
N PRO A 407 -23.79 -13.16 26.11
CA PRO A 407 -24.51 -12.23 27.00
C PRO A 407 -23.68 -12.03 28.26
N THR A 408 -23.44 -10.78 28.63
CA THR A 408 -22.84 -10.44 29.92
C THR A 408 -23.71 -11.01 31.02
N PRO A 409 -23.17 -11.78 32.00
CA PRO A 409 -23.94 -12.22 33.14
C PRO A 409 -24.54 -10.99 33.82
N LYS A 410 -25.88 -11.00 34.05
CA LYS A 410 -26.51 -9.97 34.87
C LYS A 410 -25.87 -10.05 36.25
N PRO A 411 -25.50 -8.93 36.88
CA PRO A 411 -25.10 -8.94 38.26
C PRO A 411 -26.27 -9.45 39.12
N ALA A 412 -25.95 -10.39 40.00
CA ALA A 412 -26.89 -10.97 40.94
C ALA A 412 -27.30 -9.96 42.01
#